data_a068ea5923a18078c3be0deef3c05ca1
#
_entry.id   a068ea5923a18078c3be0deef3c05ca1
#
_cell.length_a   1.000
_cell.length_b   1.000
_cell.length_c   1.000
_cell.angle_alpha   90.00
_cell.angle_beta   90.00
_cell.angle_gamma   90.00
#
_symmetry.space_group_name_H-M   'P 1'
#
loop_
_entity.id
_entity.type
_entity.pdbx_description
1 polymer ?
#
loop_
_entity_poly.entity_id
_entity_poly.type
_entity_poly.pdbx_seq_one_letter_code
_entity_poly.pdbx_strand_id
1 'polypeptide(L)'
;MRVAVDARPFEERLTGAGRVLEGILPAWRRSFPEDRFLLVSPRPVFLPTALAGDPGFDVKVGPGIPGTLWLQTLAAGIARRAGADLFLGSLSIVPTLSTLPSVALVHDLTPLLFPEWHSRKNRLGFVPFLAGTVRRARRIATVSDATREDLVRAFPEAAEKCAVVPNGLVPPPADPGGPAPNDGRPYVLFLGTLEPRKNVLRLVDALESIWDRRPGFPDLVLAGGEGWGLPGLAARLAASRHARQIRPIGRVDDVLAARLLRHARLLAYPSLYEGFGLPLLEAMALGTPVVGSSASSLPEVIGDAGLLPDPESVPAIAEAVERANDDDAWRDEARARGLVRSRFYRWEASAAKLRALCEEALA
;
A
#
# COMPACT_ATOMS: atom_id res chain seq x y z
N MET A 1 -26.54 -5.26 4.66
CA MET A 1 -25.84 -6.23 5.54
C MET A 1 -25.13 -5.50 6.69
N ARG A 2 -24.79 -6.21 7.78
CA ARG A 2 -23.96 -5.69 8.87
C ARG A 2 -22.61 -6.39 8.87
N VAL A 3 -21.56 -5.66 8.49
CA VAL A 3 -20.20 -6.20 8.30
C VAL A 3 -19.33 -5.87 9.50
N ALA A 4 -18.82 -6.89 10.21
CA ALA A 4 -17.77 -6.68 11.19
C ALA A 4 -16.42 -6.56 10.45
N VAL A 5 -15.69 -5.49 10.72
CA VAL A 5 -14.39 -5.20 10.08
C VAL A 5 -13.28 -5.23 11.12
N ASP A 6 -12.23 -5.97 10.84
CA ASP A 6 -10.99 -5.90 11.62
C ASP A 6 -10.41 -4.48 11.52
N ALA A 7 -10.54 -3.70 12.59
CA ALA A 7 -10.15 -2.30 12.64
C ALA A 7 -8.75 -2.05 13.23
N ARG A 8 -7.93 -3.10 13.44
CA ARG A 8 -6.54 -2.98 13.90
C ARG A 8 -5.66 -2.04 13.07
N PRO A 9 -5.88 -1.88 11.74
CA PRO A 9 -5.16 -0.88 10.96
C PRO A 9 -5.35 0.57 11.42
N PHE A 10 -6.38 0.84 12.24
CA PHE A 10 -6.64 2.14 12.83
C PHE A 10 -6.16 2.30 14.29
N GLU A 11 -5.47 1.31 14.86
CA GLU A 11 -4.90 1.42 16.23
C GLU A 11 -3.74 2.40 16.32
N GLU A 12 -3.06 2.63 15.20
CA GLU A 12 -1.90 3.51 15.08
C GLU A 12 -2.09 4.47 13.89
N ARG A 13 -1.07 5.26 13.58
CA ARG A 13 -1.08 6.07 12.36
C ARG A 13 -1.24 5.21 11.14
N LEU A 14 -2.02 5.69 10.17
CA LEU A 14 -2.37 4.97 8.96
C LEU A 14 -1.13 4.43 8.22
N THR A 15 -1.14 3.13 8.02
CA THR A 15 -0.23 2.39 7.14
C THR A 15 -0.95 2.05 5.83
N GLY A 16 -0.31 1.29 4.94
CA GLY A 16 -0.94 0.88 3.68
C GLY A 16 -2.32 0.24 3.85
N ALA A 17 -2.47 -0.71 4.78
CA ALA A 17 -3.77 -1.35 5.07
C ALA A 17 -4.79 -0.37 5.67
N GLY A 18 -4.35 0.57 6.51
CA GLY A 18 -5.20 1.63 7.04
C GLY A 18 -5.72 2.55 5.95
N ARG A 19 -4.86 2.95 4.99
CA ARG A 19 -5.27 3.74 3.81
C ARG A 19 -6.28 3.02 2.92
N VAL A 20 -6.17 1.70 2.79
CA VAL A 20 -7.17 0.92 2.06
C VAL A 20 -8.53 0.97 2.75
N LEU A 21 -8.59 0.78 4.07
CA LEU A 21 -9.84 0.88 4.81
C LEU A 21 -10.40 2.31 4.81
N GLU A 22 -9.55 3.33 4.94
CA GLU A 22 -9.92 4.74 4.85
C GLU A 22 -10.55 5.11 3.50
N GLY A 23 -10.10 4.48 2.42
CA GLY A 23 -10.67 4.69 1.10
C GLY A 23 -11.93 3.88 0.83
N ILE A 24 -11.88 2.57 1.10
CA ILE A 24 -12.93 1.64 0.67
C ILE A 24 -14.20 1.73 1.53
N LEU A 25 -14.08 1.91 2.86
CA LEU A 25 -15.25 1.92 3.75
C LEU A 25 -16.17 3.13 3.54
N PRO A 26 -15.66 4.40 3.42
CA PRO A 26 -16.52 5.52 3.10
C PRO A 26 -17.13 5.42 1.70
N ALA A 27 -16.38 4.89 0.73
CA ALA A 27 -16.90 4.66 -0.63
C ALA A 27 -18.03 3.63 -0.63
N TRP A 28 -17.85 2.54 0.12
CA TRP A 28 -18.89 1.53 0.31
C TRP A 28 -20.14 2.14 0.96
N ARG A 29 -19.96 2.88 2.05
CA ARG A 29 -21.06 3.52 2.77
C ARG A 29 -21.85 4.51 1.90
N ARG A 30 -21.16 5.30 1.05
CA ARG A 30 -21.82 6.19 0.10
C ARG A 30 -22.61 5.45 -0.98
N SER A 31 -22.05 4.38 -1.52
CA SER A 31 -22.67 3.62 -2.61
C SER A 31 -23.82 2.72 -2.14
N PHE A 32 -23.79 2.26 -0.89
CA PHE A 32 -24.74 1.31 -0.29
C PHE A 32 -25.11 1.75 1.14
N PRO A 33 -25.94 2.78 1.27
CA PRO A 33 -26.24 3.40 2.56
C PRO A 33 -27.06 2.53 3.53
N GLU A 34 -27.60 1.42 3.06
CA GLU A 34 -28.27 0.42 3.89
C GLU A 34 -27.31 -0.47 4.68
N ASP A 35 -26.07 -0.62 4.22
CA ASP A 35 -25.07 -1.44 4.89
C ASP A 35 -24.54 -0.76 6.17
N ARG A 36 -24.21 -1.53 7.19
CA ARG A 36 -23.70 -1.09 8.48
C ARG A 36 -22.36 -1.74 8.77
N PHE A 37 -21.48 -1.03 9.44
CA PHE A 37 -20.15 -1.51 9.74
C PHE A 37 -19.91 -1.52 11.24
N LEU A 38 -19.40 -2.64 11.74
CA LEU A 38 -18.93 -2.79 13.09
C LEU A 38 -17.40 -2.89 13.09
N LEU A 39 -16.74 -1.80 13.43
CA LEU A 39 -15.29 -1.75 13.52
C LEU A 39 -14.84 -2.39 14.83
N VAL A 40 -14.13 -3.52 14.76
CA VAL A 40 -13.69 -4.27 15.93
C VAL A 40 -12.18 -4.26 16.07
N SER A 41 -11.69 -3.95 17.29
CA SER A 41 -10.26 -3.87 17.58
C SER A 41 -9.98 -4.26 19.03
N PRO A 42 -8.81 -4.87 19.37
CA PRO A 42 -8.41 -5.08 20.76
C PRO A 42 -8.06 -3.80 21.50
N ARG A 43 -7.77 -2.71 20.79
CA ARG A 43 -7.35 -1.42 21.35
C ARG A 43 -8.19 -0.28 20.78
N PRO A 44 -8.18 0.91 21.42
CA PRO A 44 -8.78 2.11 20.84
C PRO A 44 -8.25 2.40 19.42
N VAL A 45 -9.12 2.90 18.56
CA VAL A 45 -8.83 3.22 17.17
C VAL A 45 -8.93 4.71 16.91
N PHE A 46 -8.07 5.22 16.04
CA PHE A 46 -8.10 6.58 15.53
C PHE A 46 -8.83 6.56 14.19
N LEU A 47 -10.12 6.89 14.21
CA LEU A 47 -10.91 6.89 12.98
C LEU A 47 -10.57 8.09 12.09
N PRO A 48 -10.37 7.85 10.80
CA PRO A 48 -10.34 8.94 9.81
C PRO A 48 -11.61 9.78 9.86
N THR A 49 -11.49 11.07 9.55
CA THR A 49 -12.62 12.02 9.57
C THR A 49 -13.81 11.53 8.72
N ALA A 50 -13.53 10.84 7.62
CA ALA A 50 -14.57 10.30 6.74
C ALA A 50 -15.42 9.17 7.37
N LEU A 51 -14.97 8.56 8.47
CA LEU A 51 -15.69 7.53 9.22
C LEU A 51 -16.23 8.06 10.55
N ALA A 52 -15.56 9.05 11.12
CA ALA A 52 -15.91 9.62 12.40
C ALA A 52 -17.26 10.36 12.31
N GLY A 53 -18.22 9.98 13.16
CA GLY A 53 -19.54 10.62 13.22
C GLY A 53 -20.58 10.11 12.21
N ASP A 54 -20.23 9.24 11.26
CA ASP A 54 -21.22 8.57 10.40
C ASP A 54 -21.95 7.47 11.20
N PRO A 55 -23.28 7.52 11.34
CA PRO A 55 -24.07 6.54 12.09
C PRO A 55 -24.05 5.13 11.45
N GLY A 56 -23.45 4.98 10.29
CA GLY A 56 -23.21 3.68 9.63
C GLY A 56 -22.07 2.88 10.25
N PHE A 57 -21.24 3.51 11.11
CA PHE A 57 -20.08 2.89 11.74
C PHE A 57 -20.20 2.83 13.25
N ASP A 58 -20.24 1.62 13.79
CA ASP A 58 -20.11 1.34 15.22
C ASP A 58 -18.69 0.90 15.54
N VAL A 59 -18.15 1.28 16.70
CA VAL A 59 -16.84 0.81 17.17
C VAL A 59 -17.01 -0.06 18.41
N LYS A 60 -16.36 -1.22 18.43
CA LYS A 60 -16.25 -2.09 19.60
C LYS A 60 -14.78 -2.39 19.91
N VAL A 61 -14.35 -1.89 21.05
CA VAL A 61 -13.00 -2.14 21.58
C VAL A 61 -13.05 -3.34 22.53
N GLY A 62 -12.23 -4.33 22.28
CA GLY A 62 -12.06 -5.50 23.13
C GLY A 62 -10.97 -5.31 24.19
N PRO A 63 -10.63 -6.36 24.95
CA PRO A 63 -9.48 -6.33 25.87
C PRO A 63 -8.17 -6.27 25.06
N GLY A 64 -7.19 -5.51 25.54
CA GLY A 64 -5.92 -5.21 24.88
C GLY A 64 -4.92 -6.37 24.85
N ILE A 65 -5.34 -7.55 24.39
CA ILE A 65 -4.45 -8.70 24.18
C ILE A 65 -3.78 -8.65 22.79
N PRO A 66 -2.70 -9.41 22.54
CA PRO A 66 -2.01 -9.39 21.24
C PRO A 66 -2.95 -9.60 20.06
N GLY A 67 -2.83 -8.77 19.02
CA GLY A 67 -3.82 -8.62 17.96
C GLY A 67 -4.20 -9.92 17.21
N THR A 68 -3.24 -10.79 16.88
CA THR A 68 -3.55 -12.08 16.23
C THR A 68 -4.27 -13.04 17.17
N LEU A 69 -3.84 -13.12 18.42
CA LEU A 69 -4.53 -13.97 19.42
C LEU A 69 -5.95 -13.46 19.67
N TRP A 70 -6.14 -12.15 19.82
CA TRP A 70 -7.47 -11.55 19.96
C TRP A 70 -8.37 -11.85 18.75
N LEU A 71 -7.82 -11.71 17.53
CA LEU A 71 -8.57 -12.01 16.33
C LEU A 71 -9.09 -13.45 16.32
N GLN A 72 -8.24 -14.42 16.70
CA GLN A 72 -8.59 -15.83 16.67
C GLN A 72 -9.54 -16.25 17.80
N THR A 73 -9.55 -15.55 18.94
CA THR A 73 -10.30 -15.98 20.13
C THR A 73 -11.55 -15.16 20.41
N LEU A 74 -11.49 -13.83 20.25
CA LEU A 74 -12.54 -12.92 20.73
C LEU A 74 -13.27 -12.15 19.63
N ALA A 75 -12.58 -11.77 18.56
CA ALA A 75 -13.13 -10.86 17.55
C ALA A 75 -14.47 -11.32 16.96
N ALA A 76 -14.53 -12.59 16.55
CA ALA A 76 -15.75 -13.14 15.97
C ALA A 76 -16.89 -13.27 16.99
N GLY A 77 -16.58 -13.55 18.26
CA GLY A 77 -17.57 -13.57 19.34
C GLY A 77 -18.16 -12.19 19.61
N ILE A 78 -17.33 -11.13 19.57
CA ILE A 78 -17.78 -9.73 19.69
C ILE A 78 -18.68 -9.38 18.49
N ALA A 79 -18.22 -9.68 17.27
CA ALA A 79 -18.96 -9.43 16.04
C ALA A 79 -20.35 -10.10 16.05
N ARG A 80 -20.41 -11.37 16.39
CA ARG A 80 -21.68 -12.15 16.44
C ARG A 80 -22.65 -11.61 17.49
N ARG A 81 -22.17 -11.29 18.71
CA ARG A 81 -23.03 -10.71 19.75
C ARG A 81 -23.59 -9.35 19.37
N ALA A 82 -22.86 -8.61 18.53
CA ALA A 82 -23.31 -7.35 17.98
C ALA A 82 -24.19 -7.49 16.72
N GLY A 83 -24.56 -8.71 16.33
CA GLY A 83 -25.44 -8.98 15.19
C GLY A 83 -24.80 -8.77 13.82
N ALA A 84 -23.48 -8.98 13.70
CA ALA A 84 -22.83 -8.95 12.40
C ALA A 84 -23.18 -10.20 11.57
N ASP A 85 -23.44 -10.02 10.29
CA ASP A 85 -23.74 -11.09 9.33
C ASP A 85 -22.47 -11.80 8.87
N LEU A 86 -21.36 -11.05 8.71
CA LEU A 86 -20.07 -11.58 8.30
C LEU A 86 -18.89 -10.79 8.90
N PHE A 87 -17.68 -11.36 8.78
CA PHE A 87 -16.44 -10.77 9.24
C PHE A 87 -15.51 -10.47 8.05
N LEU A 88 -15.09 -9.22 7.91
CA LEU A 88 -14.08 -8.77 6.96
C LEU A 88 -12.71 -8.69 7.65
N GLY A 89 -11.80 -9.59 7.32
CA GLY A 89 -10.41 -9.58 7.78
C GLY A 89 -9.58 -8.63 6.93
N SER A 90 -9.24 -7.47 7.47
CA SER A 90 -8.57 -6.39 6.76
C SER A 90 -7.05 -6.50 6.71
N LEU A 91 -6.44 -7.42 7.48
CA LEU A 91 -5.01 -7.66 7.56
C LEU A 91 -4.63 -9.06 7.03
N SER A 92 -5.23 -9.46 5.91
CA SER A 92 -4.98 -10.73 5.21
C SER A 92 -5.37 -12.00 5.98
N ILE A 93 -5.87 -11.89 7.21
CA ILE A 93 -6.28 -13.03 8.04
C ILE A 93 -7.68 -12.84 8.64
N VAL A 94 -8.39 -13.96 8.84
CA VAL A 94 -9.72 -13.98 9.46
C VAL A 94 -9.74 -14.85 10.72
N PRO A 95 -10.79 -14.75 11.57
CA PRO A 95 -10.99 -15.66 12.70
C PRO A 95 -11.25 -17.09 12.21
N THR A 96 -10.26 -17.99 12.33
CA THR A 96 -10.34 -19.34 11.76
C THR A 96 -11.19 -20.32 12.60
N LEU A 97 -11.39 -20.01 13.87
CA LEU A 97 -12.19 -20.82 14.80
C LEU A 97 -13.67 -20.41 14.86
N SER A 98 -14.08 -19.42 14.07
CA SER A 98 -15.45 -18.90 14.05
C SER A 98 -16.33 -19.60 13.02
N THR A 99 -17.64 -19.68 13.32
CA THR A 99 -18.67 -20.09 12.35
C THR A 99 -19.23 -18.91 11.55
N LEU A 100 -18.92 -17.66 11.95
CA LEU A 100 -19.34 -16.48 11.22
C LEU A 100 -18.72 -16.48 9.81
N PRO A 101 -19.50 -16.32 8.72
CA PRO A 101 -18.95 -16.18 7.39
C PRO A 101 -17.87 -15.11 7.34
N SER A 102 -16.84 -15.30 6.55
CA SER A 102 -15.75 -14.33 6.52
C SER A 102 -15.19 -14.14 5.11
N VAL A 103 -14.77 -12.90 4.84
CA VAL A 103 -14.04 -12.48 3.65
C VAL A 103 -12.68 -11.96 4.11
N ALA A 104 -11.60 -12.39 3.47
CA ALA A 104 -10.26 -11.88 3.72
C ALA A 104 -9.88 -10.86 2.65
N LEU A 105 -9.34 -9.70 3.06
CA LEU A 105 -8.70 -8.74 2.18
C LEU A 105 -7.19 -8.91 2.27
N VAL A 106 -6.58 -9.49 1.24
CA VAL A 106 -5.16 -9.83 1.19
C VAL A 106 -4.40 -8.73 0.46
N HIS A 107 -3.49 -8.06 1.19
CA HIS A 107 -2.71 -6.95 0.65
C HIS A 107 -1.42 -7.42 -0.01
N ASP A 108 -0.69 -8.31 0.62
CA ASP A 108 0.52 -8.95 0.12
C ASP A 108 0.79 -10.27 0.84
N LEU A 109 1.82 -10.97 0.38
CA LEU A 109 2.28 -12.24 0.95
C LEU A 109 3.73 -12.17 1.40
N THR A 110 4.28 -10.99 1.62
CA THR A 110 5.70 -10.80 1.93
C THR A 110 6.20 -11.63 3.10
N PRO A 111 5.44 -11.84 4.22
CA PRO A 111 5.92 -12.69 5.31
C PRO A 111 6.06 -14.17 4.94
N LEU A 112 5.38 -14.61 3.89
CA LEU A 112 5.45 -15.97 3.36
C LEU A 112 6.54 -16.10 2.29
N LEU A 113 6.57 -15.17 1.33
CA LEU A 113 7.44 -15.25 0.14
C LEU A 113 8.87 -14.79 0.43
N PHE A 114 9.04 -13.81 1.31
CA PHE A 114 10.32 -13.18 1.66
C PHE A 114 10.53 -13.19 3.19
N PRO A 115 10.69 -14.38 3.77
CA PRO A 115 10.79 -14.52 5.22
C PRO A 115 11.98 -13.76 5.84
N GLU A 116 13.03 -13.51 5.07
CA GLU A 116 14.21 -12.76 5.49
C GLU A 116 13.93 -11.27 5.73
N TRP A 117 12.87 -10.71 5.14
CA TRP A 117 12.46 -9.33 5.35
C TRP A 117 11.62 -9.14 6.62
N HIS A 118 11.26 -10.23 7.30
CA HIS A 118 10.35 -10.18 8.45
C HIS A 118 10.94 -10.82 9.70
N SER A 119 10.61 -10.26 10.87
CA SER A 119 10.98 -10.87 12.15
C SER A 119 10.30 -12.24 12.32
N ARG A 120 10.95 -13.15 13.06
CA ARG A 120 10.36 -14.46 13.42
C ARG A 120 8.97 -14.32 14.05
N LYS A 121 8.77 -13.30 14.89
CA LYS A 121 7.49 -13.00 15.54
C LYS A 121 6.39 -12.69 14.51
N ASN A 122 6.69 -11.84 13.52
CA ASN A 122 5.73 -11.47 12.48
C ASN A 122 5.37 -12.68 11.61
N ARG A 123 6.35 -13.49 11.23
CA ARG A 123 6.14 -14.73 10.46
C ARG A 123 5.26 -15.73 11.20
N LEU A 124 5.57 -16.03 12.47
CA LEU A 124 4.77 -16.95 13.29
C LEU A 124 3.37 -16.41 13.59
N GLY A 125 3.20 -15.09 13.63
CA GLY A 125 1.90 -14.44 13.80
C GLY A 125 1.06 -14.32 12.53
N PHE A 126 1.63 -14.61 11.35
CA PHE A 126 0.96 -14.44 10.06
C PHE A 126 0.82 -15.76 9.28
N VAL A 127 1.93 -16.43 8.97
CA VAL A 127 1.96 -17.54 8.00
C VAL A 127 1.01 -18.70 8.36
N PRO A 128 0.97 -19.22 9.62
CA PRO A 128 0.06 -20.30 9.97
C PRO A 128 -1.41 -19.87 9.88
N PHE A 129 -1.70 -18.61 10.18
CA PHE A 129 -3.07 -18.08 10.15
C PHE A 129 -3.52 -17.74 8.72
N LEU A 130 -2.61 -17.43 7.80
CA LEU A 130 -2.93 -17.28 6.39
C LEU A 130 -3.43 -18.59 5.78
N ALA A 131 -2.75 -19.71 6.02
CA ALA A 131 -3.21 -21.03 5.59
C ALA A 131 -4.58 -21.37 6.18
N GLY A 132 -4.80 -21.05 7.47
CA GLY A 132 -6.11 -21.18 8.11
C GLY A 132 -7.17 -20.29 7.47
N THR A 133 -6.81 -19.07 7.10
CA THR A 133 -7.68 -18.10 6.40
C THR A 133 -8.11 -18.64 5.05
N VAL A 134 -7.17 -19.13 4.24
CA VAL A 134 -7.47 -19.68 2.91
C VAL A 134 -8.50 -20.83 3.01
N ARG A 135 -8.34 -21.73 3.98
CA ARG A 135 -9.30 -22.81 4.20
C ARG A 135 -10.66 -22.31 4.68
N ARG A 136 -10.67 -21.32 5.60
CA ARG A 136 -11.88 -20.91 6.34
C ARG A 136 -12.67 -19.81 5.66
N ALA A 137 -12.00 -18.83 5.02
CA ALA A 137 -12.71 -17.74 4.36
C ALA A 137 -13.62 -18.27 3.24
N ARG A 138 -14.83 -17.72 3.16
CA ARG A 138 -15.79 -18.03 2.09
C ARG A 138 -15.34 -17.43 0.77
N ARG A 139 -14.81 -16.19 0.82
CA ARG A 139 -14.23 -15.47 -0.31
C ARG A 139 -12.95 -14.75 0.13
N ILE A 140 -12.08 -14.48 -0.84
CA ILE A 140 -10.82 -13.77 -0.63
C ILE A 140 -10.74 -12.66 -1.68
N ALA A 141 -10.57 -11.44 -1.22
CA ALA A 141 -10.25 -10.29 -2.05
C ALA A 141 -8.72 -10.09 -2.07
N THR A 142 -8.11 -10.01 -3.23
CA THR A 142 -6.70 -9.63 -3.39
C THR A 142 -6.62 -8.25 -4.04
N VAL A 143 -5.62 -7.45 -3.67
CA VAL A 143 -5.52 -6.05 -4.15
C VAL A 143 -4.96 -5.92 -5.56
N SER A 144 -4.43 -7.02 -6.15
CA SER A 144 -3.87 -7.08 -7.49
C SER A 144 -3.94 -8.49 -8.05
N ASP A 145 -3.80 -8.64 -9.38
CA ASP A 145 -3.64 -9.95 -10.02
C ASP A 145 -2.34 -10.63 -9.57
N ALA A 146 -1.24 -9.88 -9.42
CA ALA A 146 0.01 -10.42 -8.90
C ALA A 146 -0.16 -11.04 -7.50
N THR A 147 -0.86 -10.36 -6.57
CA THR A 147 -1.14 -10.92 -5.25
C THR A 147 -2.04 -12.15 -5.33
N ARG A 148 -3.01 -12.18 -6.26
CA ARG A 148 -3.86 -13.35 -6.49
C ARG A 148 -3.06 -14.54 -7.00
N GLU A 149 -2.20 -14.33 -7.98
CA GLU A 149 -1.34 -15.38 -8.53
C GLU A 149 -0.41 -15.97 -7.48
N ASP A 150 0.23 -15.12 -6.67
CA ASP A 150 1.10 -15.56 -5.58
C ASP A 150 0.32 -16.37 -4.52
N LEU A 151 -0.90 -15.92 -4.18
CA LEU A 151 -1.74 -16.64 -3.23
C LEU A 151 -2.18 -18.00 -3.77
N VAL A 152 -2.58 -18.07 -5.03
CA VAL A 152 -2.99 -19.33 -5.69
C VAL A 152 -1.79 -20.27 -5.88
N ARG A 153 -0.62 -19.73 -6.19
CA ARG A 153 0.61 -20.52 -6.26
C ARG A 153 0.99 -21.16 -4.92
N ALA A 154 0.81 -20.39 -3.82
CA ALA A 154 1.09 -20.89 -2.47
C ALA A 154 -0.03 -21.80 -1.93
N PHE A 155 -1.27 -21.56 -2.32
CA PHE A 155 -2.47 -22.25 -1.87
C PHE A 155 -3.43 -22.47 -3.05
N PRO A 156 -3.28 -23.54 -3.83
CA PRO A 156 -4.11 -23.78 -5.02
C PRO A 156 -5.62 -23.80 -4.76
N GLU A 157 -6.04 -24.20 -3.55
CA GLU A 157 -7.44 -24.19 -3.14
C GLU A 157 -8.04 -22.78 -3.00
N ALA A 158 -7.20 -21.72 -3.04
CA ALA A 158 -7.66 -20.36 -3.07
C ALA A 158 -8.28 -19.93 -4.42
N ALA A 159 -7.96 -20.62 -5.52
CA ALA A 159 -8.29 -20.21 -6.88
C ALA A 159 -9.80 -19.91 -7.08
N GLU A 160 -10.68 -20.77 -6.57
CA GLU A 160 -12.14 -20.62 -6.70
C GLU A 160 -12.75 -19.58 -5.74
N LYS A 161 -11.98 -19.14 -4.75
CA LYS A 161 -12.44 -18.20 -3.72
C LYS A 161 -11.94 -16.78 -3.93
N CYS A 162 -10.89 -16.59 -4.76
CA CYS A 162 -10.21 -15.33 -4.94
C CYS A 162 -10.83 -14.48 -6.05
N ALA A 163 -11.00 -13.20 -5.76
CA ALA A 163 -11.26 -12.18 -6.78
C ALA A 163 -10.40 -10.94 -6.52
N VAL A 164 -10.06 -10.24 -7.60
CA VAL A 164 -9.25 -9.02 -7.52
C VAL A 164 -10.13 -7.81 -7.24
N VAL A 165 -9.84 -7.15 -6.13
CA VAL A 165 -10.44 -5.90 -5.68
C VAL A 165 -9.31 -4.86 -5.60
N PRO A 166 -9.00 -4.16 -6.69
CA PRO A 166 -7.89 -3.20 -6.73
C PRO A 166 -8.10 -2.09 -5.73
N ASN A 167 -7.01 -1.53 -5.22
CA ASN A 167 -7.10 -0.31 -4.42
C ASN A 167 -7.54 0.86 -5.30
N GLY A 168 -8.24 1.81 -4.69
CA GLY A 168 -8.62 3.06 -5.31
C GLY A 168 -7.63 4.19 -4.99
N LEU A 169 -7.85 5.32 -5.62
CA LEU A 169 -7.13 6.56 -5.36
C LEU A 169 -7.93 7.41 -4.38
N VAL A 170 -7.29 7.87 -3.31
CA VAL A 170 -7.79 9.00 -2.52
C VAL A 170 -7.38 10.27 -3.25
N PRO A 171 -8.32 11.18 -3.54
CA PRO A 171 -7.96 12.44 -4.16
C PRO A 171 -6.84 13.15 -3.37
N PRO A 172 -5.71 13.47 -3.99
CA PRO A 172 -4.62 14.11 -3.29
C PRO A 172 -5.04 15.50 -2.79
N PRO A 173 -4.59 15.92 -1.59
CA PRO A 173 -4.92 17.23 -1.05
C PRO A 173 -4.45 18.35 -1.97
N ALA A 174 -5.14 19.49 -1.90
CA ALA A 174 -4.73 20.70 -2.59
C ALA A 174 -3.33 21.14 -2.13
N ASP A 175 -2.57 21.78 -3.01
CA ASP A 175 -1.31 22.40 -2.62
C ASP A 175 -1.60 23.68 -1.82
N PRO A 176 -1.16 23.77 -0.54
CA PRO A 176 -1.35 24.99 0.25
C PRO A 176 -0.46 26.15 -0.21
N GLY A 177 0.41 25.92 -1.20
CA GLY A 177 1.43 26.90 -1.61
C GLY A 177 2.63 26.97 -0.65
N GLY A 178 3.50 27.94 -0.86
CA GLY A 178 4.70 28.18 -0.06
C GLY A 178 6.00 27.90 -0.83
N PRO A 179 7.18 27.94 -0.16
CA PRO A 179 8.48 27.75 -0.81
C PRO A 179 8.56 26.42 -1.53
N ALA A 180 9.19 26.38 -2.70
CA ALA A 180 9.34 25.13 -3.46
C ALA A 180 10.11 24.08 -2.64
N PRO A 181 9.68 22.78 -2.67
CA PRO A 181 10.45 21.72 -2.03
C PRO A 181 11.90 21.68 -2.56
N ASN A 182 12.79 21.11 -1.77
CA ASN A 182 14.22 20.98 -2.12
C ASN A 182 14.90 22.31 -2.47
N ASP A 183 14.48 23.41 -1.80
CA ASP A 183 15.01 24.77 -2.04
C ASP A 183 14.92 25.20 -3.53
N GLY A 184 13.91 24.69 -4.26
CA GLY A 184 13.68 24.93 -5.68
C GLY A 184 14.58 24.14 -6.62
N ARG A 185 15.50 23.30 -6.11
CA ARG A 185 16.35 22.45 -6.95
C ARG A 185 15.58 21.25 -7.48
N PRO A 186 15.82 20.83 -8.73
CA PRO A 186 15.21 19.62 -9.28
C PRO A 186 15.58 18.38 -8.45
N TYR A 187 14.63 17.46 -8.29
CA TYR A 187 14.87 16.21 -7.55
C TYR A 187 14.10 15.02 -8.10
N VAL A 188 14.70 13.85 -7.94
CA VAL A 188 14.05 12.54 -8.00
C VAL A 188 13.45 12.27 -6.62
N LEU A 189 12.19 11.88 -6.56
CA LEU A 189 11.53 11.55 -5.31
C LEU A 189 11.48 10.03 -5.12
N PHE A 190 11.76 9.58 -3.90
CA PHE A 190 11.31 8.29 -3.37
C PHE A 190 10.30 8.56 -2.25
N LEU A 191 9.15 7.89 -2.27
CA LEU A 191 8.09 8.07 -1.28
C LEU A 191 7.65 6.72 -0.70
N GLY A 192 7.90 6.47 0.58
CA GLY A 192 7.50 5.26 1.29
C GLY A 192 8.44 4.88 2.43
N THR A 193 8.02 3.94 3.27
CA THR A 193 8.83 3.42 4.35
C THR A 193 10.15 2.85 3.82
N LEU A 194 11.26 3.20 4.46
CA LEU A 194 12.59 2.73 4.07
C LEU A 194 12.80 1.30 4.59
N GLU A 195 12.52 0.32 3.76
CA GLU A 195 12.58 -1.11 4.07
C GLU A 195 13.16 -1.91 2.89
N PRO A 196 13.67 -3.15 3.08
CA PRO A 196 14.40 -3.89 2.05
C PRO A 196 13.65 -4.04 0.73
N ARG A 197 12.36 -4.38 0.79
CA ARG A 197 11.54 -4.60 -0.42
C ARG A 197 11.40 -3.36 -1.29
N LYS A 198 11.57 -2.17 -0.73
CA LYS A 198 11.51 -0.88 -1.45
C LYS A 198 12.77 -0.56 -2.24
N ASN A 199 13.84 -1.32 -2.04
CA ASN A 199 15.04 -1.32 -2.85
C ASN A 199 15.80 0.04 -2.90
N VAL A 200 15.72 0.79 -1.80
CA VAL A 200 16.30 2.15 -1.72
C VAL A 200 17.81 2.15 -1.95
N LEU A 201 18.50 1.10 -1.50
CA LEU A 201 19.96 1.01 -1.68
C LEU A 201 20.36 0.94 -3.15
N ARG A 202 19.68 0.10 -3.96
CA ARG A 202 19.95 0.05 -5.40
C ARG A 202 19.57 1.35 -6.12
N LEU A 203 18.53 2.05 -5.65
CA LEU A 203 18.22 3.38 -6.18
C LEU A 203 19.36 4.38 -5.89
N VAL A 204 19.91 4.36 -4.68
CA VAL A 204 21.08 5.20 -4.32
C VAL A 204 22.26 4.82 -5.18
N ASP A 205 22.61 3.54 -5.33
CA ASP A 205 23.72 3.07 -6.15
C ASP A 205 23.56 3.51 -7.63
N ALA A 206 22.33 3.45 -8.16
CA ALA A 206 22.01 3.90 -9.51
C ALA A 206 22.25 5.41 -9.66
N LEU A 207 21.78 6.22 -8.72
CA LEU A 207 21.97 7.67 -8.75
C LEU A 207 23.44 8.06 -8.51
N GLU A 208 24.17 7.37 -7.63
CA GLU A 208 25.62 7.57 -7.46
C GLU A 208 26.36 7.36 -8.78
N SER A 209 26.00 6.34 -9.55
CA SER A 209 26.60 6.08 -10.88
C SER A 209 26.27 7.19 -11.89
N ILE A 210 25.11 7.81 -11.78
CA ILE A 210 24.72 8.96 -12.62
C ILE A 210 25.50 10.21 -12.19
N TRP A 211 25.52 10.54 -10.89
CA TRP A 211 26.23 11.73 -10.38
C TRP A 211 27.74 11.70 -10.65
N ASP A 212 28.36 10.50 -10.69
CA ASP A 212 29.78 10.35 -11.08
C ASP A 212 30.05 10.88 -12.47
N ARG A 213 29.12 10.71 -13.40
CA ARG A 213 29.23 11.15 -14.80
C ARG A 213 28.60 12.53 -15.02
N ARG A 214 27.65 12.93 -14.18
CA ARG A 214 26.77 14.09 -14.33
C ARG A 214 26.54 14.80 -12.99
N PRO A 215 27.50 15.55 -12.45
CA PRO A 215 27.41 16.19 -11.13
C PRO A 215 26.20 17.13 -10.94
N GLY A 216 25.62 17.65 -12.03
CA GLY A 216 24.44 18.53 -12.02
C GLY A 216 23.11 17.79 -12.16
N PHE A 217 23.10 16.45 -12.12
CA PHE A 217 21.86 15.67 -12.15
C PHE A 217 21.01 15.93 -10.88
N PRO A 218 19.66 15.85 -10.93
CA PRO A 218 18.78 16.12 -9.80
C PRO A 218 19.16 15.39 -8.50
N ASP A 219 18.89 16.03 -7.37
CA ASP A 219 19.05 15.44 -6.03
C ASP A 219 18.09 14.26 -5.83
N LEU A 220 18.37 13.40 -4.85
CA LEU A 220 17.43 12.39 -4.36
C LEU A 220 16.78 12.88 -3.07
N VAL A 221 15.47 13.02 -3.07
CA VAL A 221 14.67 13.23 -1.84
C VAL A 221 14.07 11.89 -1.40
N LEU A 222 14.42 11.46 -0.20
CA LEU A 222 13.89 10.25 0.45
C LEU A 222 12.83 10.65 1.47
N ALA A 223 11.56 10.55 1.09
CA ALA A 223 10.42 10.85 1.94
C ALA A 223 9.82 9.56 2.51
N GLY A 224 10.01 9.32 3.80
CA GLY A 224 9.50 8.15 4.51
C GLY A 224 10.22 7.89 5.82
N GLY A 225 9.53 7.25 6.74
CA GLY A 225 10.15 6.82 8.01
C GLY A 225 11.08 5.64 7.81
N GLU A 226 12.02 5.50 8.74
CA GLU A 226 12.81 4.26 8.83
C GLU A 226 11.88 3.09 9.12
N GLY A 227 12.00 2.04 8.31
CA GLY A 227 11.34 0.76 8.51
C GLY A 227 12.24 -0.23 9.21
N TRP A 228 12.02 -1.49 8.96
CA TRP A 228 12.84 -2.58 9.50
C TRP A 228 13.77 -3.14 8.42
N GLY A 229 14.81 -3.87 8.83
CA GLY A 229 15.65 -4.69 7.94
C GLY A 229 16.70 -3.93 7.14
N LEU A 230 16.92 -2.63 7.39
CA LEU A 230 18.00 -1.84 6.79
C LEU A 230 18.90 -1.23 7.88
N PRO A 231 19.54 -2.06 8.74
CA PRO A 231 20.45 -1.54 9.73
C PRO A 231 21.61 -0.80 9.04
N GLY A 232 21.95 0.40 9.55
CA GLY A 232 23.04 1.19 9.00
C GLY A 232 22.72 1.98 7.74
N LEU A 233 21.44 2.04 7.29
CA LEU A 233 21.05 2.86 6.13
C LEU A 233 21.51 4.32 6.28
N ALA A 234 21.25 4.95 7.41
CA ALA A 234 21.68 6.34 7.65
C ALA A 234 23.21 6.50 7.54
N ALA A 235 23.99 5.55 8.09
CA ALA A 235 25.44 5.55 7.96
C ALA A 235 25.90 5.34 6.50
N ARG A 236 25.25 4.44 5.74
CA ARG A 236 25.52 4.24 4.30
C ARG A 236 25.27 5.51 3.50
N LEU A 237 24.17 6.21 3.77
CA LEU A 237 23.82 7.45 3.07
C LEU A 237 24.81 8.56 3.43
N ALA A 238 25.18 8.69 4.71
CA ALA A 238 26.14 9.70 5.17
C ALA A 238 27.56 9.44 4.66
N ALA A 239 27.95 8.18 4.47
CA ALA A 239 29.27 7.79 3.93
C ALA A 239 29.34 7.89 2.39
N SER A 240 28.24 8.19 1.70
CA SER A 240 28.24 8.38 0.26
C SER A 240 29.11 9.59 -0.12
N ARG A 241 29.92 9.44 -1.19
CA ARG A 241 30.63 10.58 -1.79
C ARG A 241 29.68 11.65 -2.33
N HIS A 242 28.42 11.28 -2.57
CA HIS A 242 27.32 12.14 -3.01
C HIS A 242 26.33 12.46 -1.90
N ALA A 243 26.73 12.38 -0.62
CA ALA A 243 25.84 12.58 0.54
C ALA A 243 25.09 13.93 0.51
N ARG A 244 25.66 14.96 -0.12
CA ARG A 244 25.00 16.28 -0.28
C ARG A 244 23.83 16.28 -1.25
N GLN A 245 23.75 15.32 -2.16
CA GLN A 245 22.69 15.15 -3.15
C GLN A 245 21.59 14.19 -2.67
N ILE A 246 21.81 13.51 -1.53
CA ILE A 246 20.84 12.60 -0.91
C ILE A 246 20.22 13.32 0.27
N ARG A 247 18.88 13.51 0.25
CA ARG A 247 18.14 14.27 1.26
C ARG A 247 17.07 13.39 1.93
N PRO A 248 17.40 12.64 2.98
CA PRO A 248 16.41 11.95 3.78
C PRO A 248 15.66 12.98 4.62
N ILE A 249 14.35 13.08 4.42
CA ILE A 249 13.49 14.05 5.11
C ILE A 249 12.56 13.40 6.15
N GLY A 250 12.68 12.07 6.33
CA GLY A 250 11.86 11.35 7.28
C GLY A 250 10.40 11.22 6.83
N ARG A 251 9.54 10.92 7.80
CA ARG A 251 8.10 10.74 7.54
C ARG A 251 7.44 12.09 7.23
N VAL A 252 6.61 12.09 6.21
CA VAL A 252 5.82 13.23 5.76
C VAL A 252 4.32 12.97 5.95
N ASP A 253 3.52 14.03 6.09
CA ASP A 253 2.07 13.95 6.03
C ASP A 253 1.57 13.95 4.57
N ASP A 254 0.28 13.77 4.37
CA ASP A 254 -0.31 13.65 3.04
C ASP A 254 -0.22 14.96 2.23
N VAL A 255 -0.26 16.10 2.90
CA VAL A 255 -0.14 17.42 2.25
C VAL A 255 1.25 17.61 1.71
N LEU A 256 2.27 17.34 2.53
CA LEU A 256 3.67 17.42 2.10
C LEU A 256 4.02 16.33 1.07
N ALA A 257 3.48 15.11 1.21
CA ALA A 257 3.66 14.04 0.24
C ALA A 257 3.11 14.44 -1.14
N ALA A 258 1.88 14.94 -1.20
CA ALA A 258 1.27 15.42 -2.44
C ALA A 258 2.06 16.59 -3.06
N ARG A 259 2.56 17.48 -2.21
CA ARG A 259 3.38 18.61 -2.66
C ARG A 259 4.73 18.16 -3.21
N LEU A 260 5.41 17.25 -2.53
CA LEU A 260 6.65 16.63 -3.02
C LEU A 260 6.43 15.95 -4.37
N LEU A 261 5.35 15.19 -4.53
CA LEU A 261 5.00 14.57 -5.79
C LEU A 261 4.80 15.59 -6.91
N ARG A 262 4.01 16.65 -6.70
CA ARG A 262 3.75 17.67 -7.74
C ARG A 262 5.01 18.35 -8.26
N HIS A 263 6.00 18.55 -7.39
CA HIS A 263 7.23 19.29 -7.72
C HIS A 263 8.40 18.36 -8.08
N ALA A 264 8.28 17.06 -7.93
CA ALA A 264 9.32 16.11 -8.32
C ALA A 264 9.49 16.06 -9.84
N ARG A 265 10.72 15.91 -10.27
CA ARG A 265 11.03 15.61 -11.68
C ARG A 265 10.42 14.29 -12.11
N LEU A 266 10.51 13.31 -11.22
CA LEU A 266 9.88 11.99 -11.31
C LEU A 266 9.82 11.33 -9.93
N LEU A 267 8.92 10.34 -9.77
CA LEU A 267 8.96 9.39 -8.66
C LEU A 267 9.73 8.14 -9.09
N ALA A 268 10.80 7.81 -8.37
CA ALA A 268 11.54 6.55 -8.54
C ALA A 268 11.16 5.55 -7.44
N TYR A 269 10.60 4.41 -7.84
CA TYR A 269 10.05 3.43 -6.93
C TYR A 269 10.38 1.99 -7.37
N PRO A 270 11.69 1.63 -7.42
CA PRO A 270 12.16 0.36 -7.98
C PRO A 270 11.97 -0.81 -7.00
N SER A 271 10.78 -0.94 -6.41
CA SER A 271 10.49 -1.98 -5.41
C SER A 271 10.69 -3.39 -5.96
N LEU A 272 11.24 -4.27 -5.13
CA LEU A 272 11.39 -5.69 -5.43
C LEU A 272 10.04 -6.42 -5.36
N TYR A 273 9.13 -5.96 -4.51
CA TYR A 273 7.80 -6.52 -4.33
C TYR A 273 6.81 -5.51 -3.75
N GLU A 274 5.62 -5.47 -4.30
CA GLU A 274 4.47 -4.69 -3.80
C GLU A 274 3.18 -5.49 -3.96
N GLY A 275 2.28 -5.33 -3.01
CA GLY A 275 0.92 -5.84 -3.20
C GLY A 275 0.12 -5.00 -4.20
N PHE A 276 0.40 -3.68 -4.28
CA PHE A 276 -0.29 -2.77 -5.21
C PHE A 276 0.60 -1.63 -5.73
N GLY A 277 1.06 -0.72 -4.86
CA GLY A 277 1.87 0.44 -5.27
C GLY A 277 1.11 1.76 -5.23
N LEU A 278 0.41 2.05 -4.11
CA LEU A 278 -0.32 3.32 -3.92
C LEU A 278 0.49 4.58 -4.22
N PRO A 279 1.79 4.70 -3.83
CA PRO A 279 2.57 5.90 -4.14
C PRO A 279 2.72 6.19 -5.64
N LEU A 280 2.78 5.15 -6.47
CA LEU A 280 2.83 5.29 -7.92
C LEU A 280 1.50 5.79 -8.48
N LEU A 281 0.39 5.27 -7.96
CA LEU A 281 -0.94 5.72 -8.34
C LEU A 281 -1.16 7.19 -7.94
N GLU A 282 -0.72 7.58 -6.74
CA GLU A 282 -0.77 8.95 -6.24
C GLU A 282 0.08 9.89 -7.11
N ALA A 283 1.29 9.46 -7.51
CA ALA A 283 2.17 10.22 -8.41
C ALA A 283 1.51 10.43 -9.78
N MET A 284 0.99 9.37 -10.38
CA MET A 284 0.29 9.45 -11.68
C MET A 284 -0.91 10.39 -11.63
N ALA A 285 -1.67 10.37 -10.54
CA ALA A 285 -2.83 11.25 -10.34
C ALA A 285 -2.46 12.72 -10.20
N LEU A 286 -1.23 13.02 -9.77
CA LEU A 286 -0.66 14.37 -9.68
C LEU A 286 0.10 14.78 -10.94
N GLY A 287 0.13 13.93 -11.96
CA GLY A 287 0.88 14.17 -13.18
C GLY A 287 2.39 14.09 -13.02
N THR A 288 2.86 13.36 -12.01
CA THR A 288 4.29 13.10 -11.79
C THR A 288 4.71 11.87 -12.59
N PRO A 289 5.70 11.95 -13.48
CA PRO A 289 6.23 10.79 -14.18
C PRO A 289 6.77 9.74 -13.20
N VAL A 290 6.59 8.46 -13.53
CA VAL A 290 6.98 7.36 -12.64
C VAL A 290 7.99 6.42 -13.29
N VAL A 291 9.00 6.04 -12.49
CA VAL A 291 9.91 4.93 -12.76
C VAL A 291 9.65 3.90 -11.65
N GLY A 292 8.94 2.84 -11.98
CA GLY A 292 8.61 1.76 -11.05
C GLY A 292 9.60 0.59 -11.13
N SER A 293 9.07 -0.62 -11.21
CA SER A 293 9.83 -1.83 -11.52
C SER A 293 9.00 -2.82 -12.33
N SER A 294 9.67 -3.76 -12.99
CA SER A 294 9.02 -4.85 -13.72
C SER A 294 8.49 -5.97 -12.81
N ALA A 295 8.57 -5.81 -11.48
CA ALA A 295 8.24 -6.83 -10.52
C ALA A 295 6.83 -6.68 -9.91
N SER A 296 6.24 -7.81 -9.52
CA SER A 296 5.02 -7.91 -8.72
C SER A 296 3.84 -7.13 -9.36
N SER A 297 3.09 -6.35 -8.58
CA SER A 297 1.91 -5.60 -9.05
C SER A 297 2.22 -4.31 -9.81
N LEU A 298 3.49 -3.87 -9.86
CA LEU A 298 3.81 -2.54 -10.42
C LEU A 298 3.54 -2.44 -11.93
N PRO A 299 3.81 -3.46 -12.77
CA PRO A 299 3.41 -3.44 -14.18
C PRO A 299 1.89 -3.31 -14.37
N GLU A 300 1.11 -3.99 -13.51
CA GLU A 300 -0.36 -3.92 -13.52
C GLU A 300 -0.86 -2.51 -13.19
N VAL A 301 -0.26 -1.83 -12.22
CA VAL A 301 -0.69 -0.50 -11.78
C VAL A 301 -0.24 0.58 -12.76
N ILE A 302 1.01 0.55 -13.21
CA ILE A 302 1.61 1.58 -14.07
C ILE A 302 1.13 1.44 -15.52
N GLY A 303 1.06 0.22 -16.05
CA GLY A 303 0.77 -0.02 -17.47
C GLY A 303 1.82 0.65 -18.37
N ASP A 304 1.36 1.46 -19.32
CA ASP A 304 2.18 2.23 -20.25
C ASP A 304 2.50 3.66 -19.78
N ALA A 305 2.13 4.01 -18.56
CA ALA A 305 2.26 5.37 -18.02
C ALA A 305 3.64 5.64 -17.37
N GLY A 306 4.57 4.68 -17.37
CA GLY A 306 5.88 4.84 -16.74
C GLY A 306 6.92 3.86 -17.27
N LEU A 307 8.12 3.92 -16.71
CA LEU A 307 9.19 2.98 -17.00
C LEU A 307 9.24 1.87 -15.95
N LEU A 308 9.54 0.65 -16.39
CA LEU A 308 9.51 -0.58 -15.61
C LEU A 308 10.87 -1.33 -15.71
N PRO A 309 11.97 -0.74 -15.20
CA PRO A 309 13.26 -1.42 -15.18
C PRO A 309 13.23 -2.68 -14.32
N ASP A 310 14.16 -3.60 -14.59
CA ASP A 310 14.48 -4.70 -13.69
C ASP A 310 14.98 -4.13 -12.35
N PRO A 311 14.29 -4.39 -11.23
CA PRO A 311 14.67 -3.83 -9.94
C PRO A 311 15.96 -4.41 -9.36
N GLU A 312 16.46 -5.53 -9.88
CA GLU A 312 17.72 -6.13 -9.46
C GLU A 312 18.92 -5.55 -10.20
N SER A 313 18.69 -4.82 -11.29
CA SER A 313 19.72 -4.22 -12.14
C SER A 313 19.93 -2.73 -11.85
N VAL A 314 21.01 -2.40 -11.15
CA VAL A 314 21.41 -1.00 -10.91
C VAL A 314 21.57 -0.22 -12.24
N PRO A 315 22.21 -0.76 -13.31
CA PRO A 315 22.27 -0.09 -14.60
C PRO A 315 20.90 0.17 -15.23
N ALA A 316 19.97 -0.79 -15.16
CA ALA A 316 18.64 -0.61 -15.73
C ALA A 316 17.82 0.48 -14.97
N ILE A 317 17.95 0.53 -13.64
CA ILE A 317 17.36 1.60 -12.83
C ILE A 317 17.97 2.96 -13.22
N ALA A 318 19.30 3.04 -13.36
CA ALA A 318 19.99 4.28 -13.74
C ALA A 318 19.53 4.76 -15.12
N GLU A 319 19.51 3.89 -16.13
CA GLU A 319 19.07 4.21 -17.50
C GLU A 319 17.62 4.73 -17.51
N ALA A 320 16.72 4.05 -16.78
CA ALA A 320 15.32 4.46 -16.70
C ALA A 320 15.17 5.83 -16.03
N VAL A 321 15.92 6.12 -14.97
CA VAL A 321 15.90 7.41 -14.27
C VAL A 321 16.51 8.50 -15.14
N GLU A 322 17.61 8.26 -15.84
CA GLU A 322 18.22 9.21 -16.79
C GLU A 322 17.25 9.52 -17.93
N ARG A 323 16.66 8.51 -18.57
CA ARG A 323 15.67 8.69 -19.63
C ARG A 323 14.48 9.50 -19.16
N ALA A 324 13.90 9.15 -18.00
CA ALA A 324 12.77 9.88 -17.43
C ALA A 324 13.12 11.33 -17.07
N ASN A 325 14.37 11.63 -16.75
CA ASN A 325 14.82 12.99 -16.47
C ASN A 325 15.08 13.79 -17.75
N ASP A 326 15.67 13.20 -18.78
CA ASP A 326 16.21 13.91 -19.93
C ASP A 326 15.23 14.07 -21.10
N ASP A 327 14.30 13.11 -21.25
CA ASP A 327 13.33 13.08 -22.34
C ASP A 327 12.06 13.85 -21.96
N ASP A 328 11.99 15.15 -22.33
CA ASP A 328 10.84 16.00 -22.03
C ASP A 328 9.57 15.50 -22.75
N ALA A 329 9.69 15.02 -23.98
CA ALA A 329 8.56 14.51 -24.74
C ALA A 329 7.98 13.26 -24.08
N TRP A 330 8.85 12.33 -23.67
CA TRP A 330 8.41 11.15 -22.92
C TRP A 330 7.73 11.54 -21.61
N ARG A 331 8.27 12.52 -20.86
CA ARG A 331 7.64 12.95 -19.60
C ARG A 331 6.24 13.53 -19.82
N ASP A 332 6.03 14.32 -20.84
CA ASP A 332 4.72 14.89 -21.15
C ASP A 332 3.72 13.80 -21.53
N GLU A 333 4.14 12.80 -22.31
CA GLU A 333 3.32 11.63 -22.61
C GLU A 333 3.04 10.78 -21.35
N ALA A 334 4.06 10.48 -20.55
CA ALA A 334 3.91 9.71 -19.30
C ALA A 334 2.95 10.41 -18.33
N ARG A 335 3.04 11.73 -18.21
CA ARG A 335 2.11 12.55 -17.43
C ARG A 335 0.67 12.40 -17.93
N ALA A 336 0.45 12.55 -19.23
CA ALA A 336 -0.87 12.42 -19.81
C ALA A 336 -1.47 11.03 -19.61
N ARG A 337 -0.68 9.97 -19.86
CA ARG A 337 -1.08 8.57 -19.64
C ARG A 337 -1.34 8.29 -18.17
N GLY A 338 -0.48 8.79 -17.25
CA GLY A 338 -0.64 8.63 -15.80
C GLY A 338 -1.94 9.23 -15.28
N LEU A 339 -2.28 10.44 -15.71
CA LEU A 339 -3.54 11.10 -15.37
C LEU A 339 -4.77 10.30 -15.85
N VAL A 340 -4.70 9.70 -17.03
CA VAL A 340 -5.75 8.82 -17.53
C VAL A 340 -5.79 7.52 -16.73
N ARG A 341 -4.63 6.87 -16.56
CA ARG A 341 -4.50 5.59 -15.85
C ARG A 341 -5.03 5.64 -14.44
N SER A 342 -4.70 6.69 -13.68
CA SER A 342 -5.12 6.84 -12.28
C SER A 342 -6.64 6.89 -12.10
N ARG A 343 -7.41 7.35 -13.10
CA ARG A 343 -8.88 7.43 -13.05
C ARG A 343 -9.58 6.07 -13.10
N PHE A 344 -8.89 5.00 -13.50
CA PHE A 344 -9.46 3.65 -13.48
C PHE A 344 -9.53 3.08 -12.05
N TYR A 345 -8.73 3.61 -11.13
CA TYR A 345 -8.63 3.13 -9.76
C TYR A 345 -9.52 3.96 -8.83
N ARG A 346 -10.77 3.55 -8.67
CA ARG A 346 -11.77 4.28 -7.88
C ARG A 346 -12.27 3.42 -6.72
N TRP A 347 -12.30 4.00 -5.54
CA TRP A 347 -12.77 3.30 -4.34
C TRP A 347 -14.22 2.83 -4.45
N GLU A 348 -15.09 3.54 -5.18
CA GLU A 348 -16.48 3.14 -5.41
C GLU A 348 -16.55 1.80 -6.18
N ALA A 349 -15.70 1.62 -7.19
CA ALA A 349 -15.63 0.37 -7.94
C ALA A 349 -15.08 -0.78 -7.08
N SER A 350 -14.06 -0.50 -6.27
CA SER A 350 -13.47 -1.46 -5.33
C SER A 350 -14.47 -1.87 -4.25
N ALA A 351 -15.21 -0.91 -3.69
CA ALA A 351 -16.25 -1.14 -2.71
C ALA A 351 -17.39 -2.00 -3.26
N ALA A 352 -17.85 -1.73 -4.49
CA ALA A 352 -18.88 -2.55 -5.13
C ALA A 352 -18.42 -4.00 -5.33
N LYS A 353 -17.17 -4.21 -5.78
CA LYS A 353 -16.59 -5.56 -5.92
C LYS A 353 -16.46 -6.27 -4.57
N LEU A 354 -15.96 -5.58 -3.54
CA LEU A 354 -15.81 -6.17 -2.20
C LEU A 354 -17.16 -6.52 -1.58
N ARG A 355 -18.17 -5.66 -1.78
CA ARG A 355 -19.54 -5.90 -1.34
C ARG A 355 -20.12 -7.15 -1.99
N ALA A 356 -19.96 -7.30 -3.31
CA ALA A 356 -20.43 -8.48 -4.03
C ALA A 356 -19.80 -9.77 -3.48
N LEU A 357 -18.49 -9.77 -3.18
CA LEU A 357 -17.82 -10.90 -2.53
C LEU A 357 -18.38 -11.19 -1.13
N CYS A 358 -18.78 -10.15 -0.40
CA CYS A 358 -19.44 -10.34 0.89
C CYS A 358 -20.84 -10.95 0.75
N GLU A 359 -21.63 -10.56 -0.26
CA GLU A 359 -22.93 -11.17 -0.58
C GLU A 359 -22.77 -12.64 -0.98
N GLU A 360 -21.80 -12.96 -1.85
CA GLU A 360 -21.48 -14.34 -2.20
C GLU A 360 -21.02 -15.18 -0.98
N ALA A 361 -20.39 -14.56 0.00
CA ALA A 361 -19.98 -15.25 1.23
C ALA A 361 -21.16 -15.53 2.17
N LEU A 362 -22.27 -14.83 2.03
CA LEU A 362 -23.52 -15.03 2.80
C LEU A 362 -24.45 -16.06 2.14
N ALA A 363 -24.37 -16.22 0.84
CA ALA A 363 -25.10 -17.26 0.09
C ALA A 363 -24.53 -18.66 0.39
#